data_2e28473502e58ff1d7700e0f593e071e
#
_entry.id   2e28473502e58ff1d7700e0f593e071e
#
_cell.length_a   1.000
_cell.length_b   1.000
_cell.length_c   1.000
_cell.angle_alpha   90.00
_cell.angle_beta   90.00
_cell.angle_gamma   90.00
#
_symmetry.space_group_name_H-M   'P 1'
#
loop_
_entity.id
_entity.type
_entity.pdbx_description
1 polymer ?
#
loop_
_entity_poly.entity_id
_entity_poly.type
_entity_poly.pdbx_seq_one_letter_code
_entity_poly.pdbx_strand_id
1 'polypeptide(L)'
;THPDLFQLAHHVMVEPWDKSVMQKWNPSRKAGWRPGLAFSGGVDSAAAMALMPDETVLLYNERKGIPGQLDHTNAFRFFDELEKRTGRRVYKIPSNHEKIRLAQGKSVGFSTDYACAVHVVLLADYFGLDSIGTGMPLENSYLFHGHRYRDFSTSWFWNHYSPMFSSVGLPLYQPVAGCSEIVNMEITRKNGWEGWAQSCLRSSKGGVVCGQCWKCFRKNSMLEKPFTLSNEIITFLSKKPI
;
A
#
# COMPACT_ATOMS: atom_id res chain seq x y z
N THR A 1 18.57 -4.72 11.73
CA THR A 1 17.49 -5.53 11.09
C THR A 1 17.87 -7.00 11.14
N HIS A 2 16.98 -7.86 11.63
CA HIS A 2 17.20 -9.30 11.74
C HIS A 2 17.41 -9.92 10.35
N PRO A 3 18.32 -10.92 10.18
CA PRO A 3 18.56 -11.59 8.90
C PRO A 3 17.29 -12.14 8.24
N ASP A 4 16.36 -12.69 9.02
CA ASP A 4 15.07 -13.21 8.53
C ASP A 4 14.24 -12.13 7.82
N LEU A 5 14.29 -10.87 8.28
CA LEU A 5 13.60 -9.75 7.64
C LEU A 5 14.22 -9.38 6.30
N PHE A 6 15.55 -9.46 6.17
CA PHE A 6 16.21 -9.28 4.89
C PHE A 6 15.84 -10.39 3.91
N GLN A 7 15.85 -11.66 4.37
CA GLN A 7 15.49 -12.78 3.53
C GLN A 7 14.03 -12.70 3.08
N LEU A 8 13.10 -12.38 3.98
CA LEU A 8 11.69 -12.17 3.63
C LEU A 8 11.52 -11.00 2.64
N ALA A 9 12.13 -9.85 2.92
CA ALA A 9 12.06 -8.68 2.05
C ALA A 9 12.62 -8.98 0.66
N HIS A 10 13.77 -9.66 0.58
CA HIS A 10 14.38 -10.10 -0.67
C HIS A 10 13.43 -11.02 -1.43
N HIS A 11 12.92 -12.08 -0.79
CA HIS A 11 11.94 -12.99 -1.40
C HIS A 11 10.73 -12.26 -1.96
N VAL A 12 10.09 -11.41 -1.16
CA VAL A 12 8.91 -10.63 -1.59
C VAL A 12 9.21 -9.74 -2.81
N MET A 13 10.45 -9.24 -2.94
CA MET A 13 10.86 -8.41 -4.08
C MET A 13 11.21 -9.20 -5.34
N VAL A 14 11.81 -10.41 -5.22
CA VAL A 14 12.41 -11.11 -6.36
C VAL A 14 11.71 -12.41 -6.75
N GLU A 15 10.75 -12.87 -5.96
CA GLU A 15 10.05 -14.15 -6.17
C GLU A 15 9.60 -14.40 -7.62
N PRO A 16 9.07 -13.40 -8.36
CA PRO A 16 8.66 -13.63 -9.75
C PRO A 16 9.79 -14.07 -10.68
N TRP A 17 11.05 -13.85 -10.28
CA TRP A 17 12.25 -14.16 -11.09
C TRP A 17 13.19 -15.15 -10.42
N ASP A 18 13.22 -15.21 -9.09
CA ASP A 18 14.09 -16.10 -8.33
C ASP A 18 13.31 -16.71 -7.15
N LYS A 19 13.04 -18.01 -7.27
CA LYS A 19 12.38 -18.80 -6.23
C LYS A 19 13.35 -19.47 -5.26
N SER A 20 14.64 -19.39 -5.51
CA SER A 20 15.67 -20.08 -4.70
C SER A 20 15.88 -19.43 -3.33
N VAL A 21 15.47 -18.18 -3.15
CA VAL A 21 15.68 -17.37 -1.94
C VAL A 21 15.17 -18.06 -0.67
N MET A 22 14.12 -18.88 -0.78
CA MET A 22 13.48 -19.56 0.36
C MET A 22 13.89 -21.00 0.57
N GLN A 23 14.89 -21.51 -0.18
CA GLN A 23 15.33 -22.92 -0.05
C GLN A 23 15.87 -23.28 1.34
N LYS A 24 16.34 -22.30 2.12
CA LYS A 24 16.86 -22.46 3.48
C LYS A 24 16.09 -21.62 4.49
N TRP A 25 14.77 -21.59 4.36
CA TRP A 25 13.92 -20.79 5.25
C TRP A 25 13.78 -21.47 6.62
N ASN A 26 14.40 -20.91 7.63
CA ASN A 26 14.29 -21.35 9.03
C ASN A 26 14.33 -20.12 9.96
N PRO A 27 13.27 -19.33 10.02
CA PRO A 27 13.26 -18.06 10.75
C PRO A 27 13.30 -18.27 12.25
N SER A 28 13.99 -17.36 12.93
CA SER A 28 14.16 -17.33 14.38
C SER A 28 13.71 -16.01 15.03
N ARG A 29 13.35 -14.99 14.21
CA ARG A 29 12.89 -13.71 14.70
C ARG A 29 11.62 -13.86 15.55
N LYS A 30 11.55 -13.13 16.64
CA LYS A 30 10.35 -13.05 17.49
C LYS A 30 9.57 -11.77 17.15
N ALA A 31 8.23 -11.86 17.33
CA ALA A 31 7.35 -10.71 17.17
C ALA A 31 7.72 -9.58 18.13
N GLY A 32 7.44 -8.35 17.72
CA GLY A 32 7.46 -7.18 18.55
C GLY A 32 6.21 -7.07 19.43
N TRP A 33 5.69 -5.87 19.59
CA TRP A 33 4.60 -5.58 20.54
C TRP A 33 3.55 -4.58 20.02
N ARG A 34 3.67 -4.09 18.80
CA ARG A 34 2.71 -3.16 18.20
C ARG A 34 2.60 -3.35 16.68
N PRO A 35 1.43 -3.07 16.08
CA PRO A 35 1.25 -3.21 14.65
C PRO A 35 1.95 -2.12 13.85
N GLY A 36 2.35 -2.44 12.63
CA GLY A 36 2.79 -1.49 11.60
C GLY A 36 1.80 -1.43 10.46
N LEU A 37 1.67 -0.28 9.81
CA LEU A 37 0.85 -0.09 8.61
C LEU A 37 1.70 0.44 7.45
N ALA A 38 1.67 -0.22 6.30
CA ALA A 38 2.18 0.32 5.05
C ALA A 38 1.24 1.45 4.59
N PHE A 39 1.52 2.67 5.06
CA PHE A 39 0.63 3.83 4.95
C PHE A 39 0.94 4.67 3.72
N SER A 40 0.10 4.63 2.71
CA SER A 40 0.30 5.36 1.45
C SER A 40 -0.26 6.79 1.44
N GLY A 41 -1.02 7.19 2.46
CA GLY A 41 -1.75 8.45 2.49
C GLY A 41 -2.94 8.51 1.51
N GLY A 42 -3.30 7.38 0.91
CA GLY A 42 -4.51 7.23 0.09
C GLY A 42 -5.73 6.81 0.91
N VAL A 43 -6.91 6.84 0.30
CA VAL A 43 -8.20 6.52 0.95
C VAL A 43 -8.16 5.15 1.64
N ASP A 44 -7.70 4.11 0.95
CA ASP A 44 -7.71 2.75 1.50
C ASP A 44 -6.78 2.61 2.71
N SER A 45 -5.59 3.22 2.66
CA SER A 45 -4.68 3.21 3.81
C SER A 45 -5.14 4.13 4.94
N ALA A 46 -5.87 5.22 4.65
CA ALA A 46 -6.47 6.08 5.66
C ALA A 46 -7.64 5.37 6.36
N ALA A 47 -8.46 4.62 5.62
CA ALA A 47 -9.50 3.76 6.19
C ALA A 47 -8.89 2.64 7.05
N ALA A 48 -7.82 1.98 6.55
CA ALA A 48 -7.10 0.98 7.32
C ALA A 48 -6.55 1.55 8.63
N MET A 49 -5.93 2.74 8.60
CA MET A 49 -5.45 3.45 9.79
C MET A 49 -6.57 3.70 10.81
N ALA A 50 -7.76 4.07 10.34
CA ALA A 50 -8.91 4.35 11.22
C ALA A 50 -9.50 3.10 11.87
N LEU A 51 -9.22 1.91 11.33
CA LEU A 51 -9.70 0.62 11.85
C LEU A 51 -8.62 -0.13 12.66
N MET A 52 -7.38 0.37 12.68
CA MET A 52 -6.28 -0.22 13.44
C MET A 52 -6.08 0.52 14.77
N PRO A 53 -5.46 -0.14 15.77
CA PRO A 53 -5.14 0.50 17.05
C PRO A 53 -4.36 1.81 16.90
N ASP A 54 -4.53 2.74 17.84
CA ASP A 54 -3.88 4.06 17.79
C ASP A 54 -2.35 3.99 17.88
N GLU A 55 -1.80 2.97 18.55
CA GLU A 55 -0.37 2.70 18.66
C GLU A 55 0.26 2.17 17.37
N THR A 56 -0.54 1.92 16.32
CA THR A 56 -0.05 1.46 15.01
C THR A 56 1.00 2.42 14.44
N VAL A 57 2.17 1.90 14.12
CA VAL A 57 3.23 2.67 13.47
C VAL A 57 2.91 2.87 11.99
N LEU A 58 2.87 4.12 11.55
CA LEU A 58 2.56 4.50 10.17
C LEU A 58 3.85 4.71 9.39
N LEU A 59 4.10 3.86 8.37
CA LEU A 59 5.30 3.92 7.54
C LEU A 59 4.94 4.18 6.09
N TYR A 60 5.47 5.26 5.55
CA TYR A 60 5.26 5.68 4.17
C TYR A 60 6.44 5.32 3.28
N ASN A 61 6.19 4.62 2.18
CA ASN A 61 7.18 4.36 1.15
C ASN A 61 7.37 5.60 0.27
N GLU A 62 8.41 6.39 0.57
CA GLU A 62 8.80 7.52 -0.26
C GLU A 62 9.59 7.02 -1.47
N ARG A 63 8.92 6.79 -2.58
CA ARG A 63 9.45 6.19 -3.80
C ARG A 63 10.48 7.12 -4.45
N LYS A 64 11.73 6.68 -4.54
CA LYS A 64 12.87 7.44 -5.06
C LYS A 64 13.58 6.73 -6.21
N GLY A 65 14.26 7.50 -7.05
CA GLY A 65 15.19 6.98 -8.05
C GLY A 65 14.56 6.10 -9.12
N ILE A 66 13.26 6.26 -9.38
CA ILE A 66 12.51 5.60 -10.45
C ILE A 66 12.21 6.59 -11.57
N PRO A 67 12.03 6.11 -12.82
CA PRO A 67 11.65 6.98 -13.93
C PRO A 67 10.35 7.74 -13.67
N GLY A 68 10.31 9.00 -14.11
CA GLY A 68 9.21 9.91 -13.88
C GLY A 68 9.33 10.72 -12.60
N GLN A 69 8.71 11.87 -12.58
CA GLN A 69 8.66 12.74 -11.41
C GLN A 69 7.42 12.37 -10.58
N LEU A 70 7.64 11.91 -9.34
CA LEU A 70 6.57 11.69 -8.38
C LEU A 70 6.48 12.87 -7.42
N ASP A 71 5.28 13.41 -7.29
CA ASP A 71 4.98 14.49 -6.35
C ASP A 71 4.37 13.91 -5.06
N HIS A 72 5.14 13.90 -3.99
CA HIS A 72 4.73 13.42 -2.67
C HIS A 72 4.05 14.51 -1.82
N THR A 73 3.93 15.74 -2.32
CA THR A 73 3.45 16.91 -1.54
C THR A 73 2.08 16.66 -0.91
N ASN A 74 1.14 16.07 -1.64
CA ASN A 74 -0.20 15.78 -1.09
C ASN A 74 -0.16 14.79 0.07
N ALA A 75 0.66 13.75 -0.05
CA ALA A 75 0.85 12.79 1.03
C ALA A 75 1.47 13.48 2.26
N PHE A 76 2.50 14.28 2.07
CA PHE A 76 3.17 14.98 3.17
C PHE A 76 2.26 15.98 3.88
N ARG A 77 1.47 16.75 3.15
CA ARG A 77 0.46 17.64 3.75
C ARG A 77 -0.56 16.87 4.61
N PHE A 78 -0.98 15.70 4.14
CA PHE A 78 -1.84 14.84 4.95
C PHE A 78 -1.13 14.36 6.22
N PHE A 79 0.13 13.96 6.14
CA PHE A 79 0.89 13.48 7.29
C PHE A 79 1.09 14.59 8.34
N ASP A 80 1.42 15.80 7.89
CA ASP A 80 1.58 16.95 8.77
C ASP A 80 0.25 17.30 9.48
N GLU A 81 -0.88 17.24 8.77
CA GLU A 81 -2.21 17.47 9.36
C GLU A 81 -2.63 16.33 10.29
N LEU A 82 -2.29 15.08 9.97
CA LEU A 82 -2.54 13.93 10.82
C LEU A 82 -1.78 14.06 12.15
N GLU A 83 -0.49 14.37 12.10
CA GLU A 83 0.34 14.59 13.28
C GLU A 83 -0.20 15.75 14.13
N LYS A 84 -0.58 16.85 13.50
CA LYS A 84 -1.16 18.02 14.18
C LYS A 84 -2.47 17.71 14.91
N ARG A 85 -3.37 16.92 14.31
CA ARG A 85 -4.70 16.63 14.88
C ARG A 85 -4.69 15.49 15.89
N THR A 86 -3.81 14.51 15.71
CA THR A 86 -3.87 13.25 16.45
C THR A 86 -2.59 12.92 17.24
N GLY A 87 -1.50 13.65 17.01
CA GLY A 87 -0.18 13.30 17.52
C GLY A 87 0.47 12.10 16.82
N ARG A 88 -0.21 11.45 15.87
CA ARG A 88 0.30 10.25 15.16
C ARG A 88 1.26 10.65 14.06
N ARG A 89 2.49 10.22 14.18
CA ARG A 89 3.55 10.50 13.21
C ARG A 89 3.57 9.48 12.08
N VAL A 90 3.78 9.94 10.83
CA VAL A 90 4.08 9.09 9.69
C VAL A 90 5.57 9.13 9.38
N TYR A 91 6.22 7.96 9.41
CA TYR A 91 7.64 7.82 9.10
C TYR A 91 7.84 7.72 7.59
N LYS A 92 8.50 8.70 7.00
CA LYS A 92 8.80 8.75 5.55
C LYS A 92 10.07 7.96 5.28
N ILE A 93 9.96 6.83 4.56
CA ILE A 93 11.07 5.91 4.31
C ILE A 93 11.47 5.99 2.84
N PRO A 94 12.59 6.64 2.50
CA PRO A 94 13.08 6.67 1.14
C PRO A 94 13.40 5.26 0.64
N SER A 95 12.86 4.88 -0.52
CA SER A 95 13.04 3.55 -1.08
C SER A 95 13.11 3.59 -2.61
N ASN A 96 13.98 2.76 -3.16
CA ASN A 96 14.17 2.58 -4.60
C ASN A 96 14.00 1.12 -5.05
N HIS A 97 13.38 0.26 -4.23
CA HIS A 97 13.28 -1.18 -4.49
C HIS A 97 12.52 -1.51 -5.80
N GLU A 98 11.71 -0.59 -6.33
CA GLU A 98 11.09 -0.77 -7.64
C GLU A 98 12.10 -0.85 -8.80
N LYS A 99 13.36 -0.44 -8.59
CA LYS A 99 14.43 -0.65 -9.56
C LYS A 99 14.69 -2.12 -9.87
N ILE A 100 14.39 -3.03 -8.95
CA ILE A 100 14.48 -4.48 -9.19
C ILE A 100 13.58 -4.85 -10.37
N ARG A 101 12.34 -4.36 -10.36
CA ARG A 101 11.41 -4.62 -11.46
C ARG A 101 11.85 -3.99 -12.79
N LEU A 102 12.39 -2.78 -12.75
CA LEU A 102 12.95 -2.11 -13.93
C LEU A 102 14.15 -2.88 -14.48
N ALA A 103 15.03 -3.41 -13.63
CA ALA A 103 16.16 -4.24 -14.05
C ALA A 103 15.74 -5.53 -14.77
N GLN A 104 14.50 -5.97 -14.55
CA GLN A 104 13.89 -7.12 -15.24
C GLN A 104 13.09 -6.70 -16.50
N GLY A 105 13.30 -5.50 -17.03
CA GLY A 105 12.63 -4.99 -18.22
C GLY A 105 11.13 -4.74 -18.05
N LYS A 106 10.63 -4.62 -16.82
CA LYS A 106 9.22 -4.36 -16.53
C LYS A 106 8.98 -2.87 -16.25
N SER A 107 7.74 -2.43 -16.40
CA SER A 107 7.31 -1.07 -16.03
C SER A 107 7.49 -0.79 -14.55
N VAL A 108 7.57 0.50 -14.18
CA VAL A 108 7.55 0.96 -12.79
C VAL A 108 6.38 0.35 -12.02
N GLY A 109 6.64 -0.13 -10.81
CA GLY A 109 5.65 -0.73 -9.93
C GLY A 109 6.26 -1.75 -8.97
N PHE A 110 5.42 -2.32 -8.15
CA PHE A 110 5.82 -3.37 -7.21
C PHE A 110 5.89 -4.73 -7.90
N SER A 111 6.85 -5.56 -7.49
CA SER A 111 7.09 -6.89 -8.09
C SER A 111 6.03 -7.91 -7.69
N THR A 112 5.55 -7.80 -6.45
CA THR A 112 4.49 -8.64 -5.89
C THR A 112 3.48 -7.77 -5.14
N ASP A 113 2.35 -8.35 -4.75
CA ASP A 113 1.29 -7.64 -4.01
C ASP A 113 1.79 -7.08 -2.67
N TYR A 114 2.74 -7.76 -2.02
CA TYR A 114 3.32 -7.33 -0.73
C TYR A 114 4.64 -6.57 -0.83
N ALA A 115 5.20 -6.42 -2.03
CA ALA A 115 6.41 -5.62 -2.21
C ALA A 115 6.20 -4.14 -1.83
N CYS A 116 4.97 -3.66 -1.84
CA CYS A 116 4.62 -2.32 -1.34
C CYS A 116 4.89 -2.14 0.17
N ALA A 117 5.02 -3.23 0.95
CA ALA A 117 5.26 -3.22 2.39
C ALA A 117 6.70 -3.56 2.78
N VAL A 118 7.62 -3.77 1.83
CA VAL A 118 9.01 -4.16 2.10
C VAL A 118 9.73 -3.21 3.06
N HIS A 119 9.49 -1.91 2.96
CA HIS A 119 10.05 -0.92 3.88
C HIS A 119 9.58 -1.13 5.33
N VAL A 120 8.35 -1.62 5.54
CA VAL A 120 7.82 -1.98 6.86
C VAL A 120 8.52 -3.23 7.39
N VAL A 121 8.70 -4.26 6.53
CA VAL A 121 9.44 -5.49 6.88
C VAL A 121 10.85 -5.16 7.37
N LEU A 122 11.61 -4.38 6.59
CA LEU A 122 13.00 -4.06 6.91
C LEU A 122 13.18 -3.24 8.19
N LEU A 123 12.17 -2.48 8.59
CA LEU A 123 12.20 -1.63 9.78
C LEU A 123 11.44 -2.23 10.98
N ALA A 124 10.96 -3.48 10.86
CA ALA A 124 10.12 -4.09 11.87
C ALA A 124 10.78 -4.17 13.25
N ASP A 125 12.08 -4.50 13.33
CA ASP A 125 12.81 -4.51 14.61
C ASP A 125 12.99 -3.12 15.19
N TYR A 126 13.33 -2.14 14.35
CA TYR A 126 13.54 -0.77 14.79
C TYR A 126 12.28 -0.20 15.46
N PHE A 127 11.12 -0.53 14.92
CA PHE A 127 9.84 -0.09 15.46
C PHE A 127 9.18 -1.08 16.42
N GLY A 128 9.75 -2.26 16.66
CA GLY A 128 9.18 -3.29 17.52
C GLY A 128 7.85 -3.84 16.99
N LEU A 129 7.77 -4.11 15.68
CA LEU A 129 6.52 -4.54 15.05
C LEU A 129 6.23 -6.02 15.29
N ASP A 130 4.94 -6.32 15.56
CA ASP A 130 4.37 -7.66 15.71
C ASP A 130 3.49 -8.09 14.54
N SER A 131 3.11 -7.17 13.67
CA SER A 131 2.23 -7.41 12.52
C SER A 131 2.39 -6.32 11.46
N ILE A 132 1.94 -6.60 10.23
CA ILE A 132 1.93 -5.63 9.14
C ILE A 132 0.53 -5.48 8.55
N GLY A 133 -0.03 -4.28 8.70
CA GLY A 133 -1.26 -3.87 8.04
C GLY A 133 -1.03 -3.36 6.62
N THR A 134 -1.97 -3.62 5.73
CA THR A 134 -2.03 -3.04 4.39
C THR A 134 -3.42 -2.48 4.08
N GLY A 135 -3.48 -1.40 3.31
CA GLY A 135 -4.74 -0.84 2.81
C GLY A 135 -5.20 -1.53 1.52
N MET A 136 -5.31 -2.85 1.54
CA MET A 136 -5.77 -3.64 0.38
C MET A 136 -7.30 -3.76 0.44
N PRO A 137 -8.06 -3.07 -0.47
CA PRO A 137 -9.52 -3.08 -0.44
C PRO A 137 -10.10 -4.36 -1.06
N LEU A 138 -11.44 -4.50 -0.99
CA LEU A 138 -12.20 -5.62 -1.53
C LEU A 138 -11.86 -5.91 -3.00
N GLU A 139 -11.71 -4.87 -3.81
CA GLU A 139 -11.40 -4.99 -5.23
C GLU A 139 -10.05 -5.68 -5.50
N ASN A 140 -9.12 -5.58 -4.58
CA ASN A 140 -7.83 -6.26 -4.66
C ASN A 140 -7.80 -7.61 -3.95
N SER A 141 -8.62 -7.78 -2.90
CA SER A 141 -8.66 -9.00 -2.08
C SER A 141 -9.58 -10.05 -2.69
N TYR A 142 -10.85 -9.71 -2.87
CA TYR A 142 -11.90 -10.66 -3.25
C TYR A 142 -12.33 -10.59 -4.72
N LEU A 143 -11.75 -9.66 -5.52
CA LEU A 143 -12.06 -9.59 -6.94
C LEU A 143 -10.81 -9.87 -7.79
N PHE A 144 -10.89 -10.91 -8.63
CA PHE A 144 -9.87 -11.18 -9.62
C PHE A 144 -10.01 -10.18 -10.77
N HIS A 145 -8.94 -9.43 -11.03
CA HIS A 145 -8.93 -8.31 -11.98
C HIS A 145 -10.01 -7.24 -11.74
N GLY A 146 -10.51 -7.15 -10.50
CA GLY A 146 -11.46 -6.12 -10.09
C GLY A 146 -12.92 -6.37 -10.49
N HIS A 147 -13.28 -7.55 -10.99
CA HIS A 147 -14.65 -7.82 -11.42
C HIS A 147 -15.14 -9.27 -11.21
N ARG A 148 -14.24 -10.23 -11.05
CA ARG A 148 -14.62 -11.63 -10.82
C ARG A 148 -14.33 -12.02 -9.38
N TYR A 149 -15.34 -12.48 -8.65
CA TYR A 149 -15.14 -12.96 -7.28
C TYR A 149 -14.10 -14.07 -7.21
N ARG A 150 -13.25 -13.99 -6.20
CA ARG A 150 -12.39 -15.08 -5.74
C ARG A 150 -12.45 -15.16 -4.22
N ASP A 151 -12.30 -16.34 -3.67
CA ASP A 151 -12.06 -16.47 -2.24
C ASP A 151 -10.63 -16.04 -1.93
N PHE A 152 -10.49 -14.95 -1.16
CA PHE A 152 -9.20 -14.40 -0.78
C PHE A 152 -8.38 -15.40 0.05
N SER A 153 -9.03 -16.12 0.97
CA SER A 153 -8.39 -17.08 1.87
C SER A 153 -7.74 -18.25 1.13
N THR A 154 -8.24 -18.58 -0.06
CA THR A 154 -7.71 -19.65 -0.93
C THR A 154 -6.79 -19.12 -2.04
N SER A 155 -6.60 -17.80 -2.12
CA SER A 155 -5.74 -17.22 -3.16
C SER A 155 -4.30 -17.63 -2.99
N TRP A 156 -3.63 -17.93 -4.13
CA TRP A 156 -2.23 -18.34 -4.12
C TRP A 156 -1.32 -17.36 -3.35
N PHE A 157 -1.45 -16.07 -3.62
CA PHE A 157 -0.56 -15.07 -3.03
C PHE A 157 -0.75 -14.96 -1.50
N TRP A 158 -1.98 -15.12 -0.99
CA TRP A 158 -2.24 -15.16 0.44
C TRP A 158 -1.63 -16.39 1.08
N ASN A 159 -1.92 -17.57 0.52
CA ASN A 159 -1.42 -18.84 1.03
C ASN A 159 0.11 -18.98 0.91
N HIS A 160 0.70 -18.30 -0.07
CA HIS A 160 2.15 -18.29 -0.24
C HIS A 160 2.84 -17.36 0.77
N TYR A 161 2.40 -16.09 0.86
CA TYR A 161 3.09 -15.08 1.68
C TYR A 161 2.68 -15.08 3.14
N SER A 162 1.41 -15.29 3.48
CA SER A 162 0.92 -15.16 4.85
C SER A 162 1.67 -16.06 5.86
N PRO A 163 1.96 -17.35 5.56
CA PRO A 163 2.77 -18.19 6.45
C PRO A 163 4.21 -17.67 6.62
N MET A 164 4.81 -17.14 5.56
CA MET A 164 6.17 -16.60 5.61
C MET A 164 6.26 -15.37 6.52
N PHE A 165 5.33 -14.43 6.35
CA PHE A 165 5.25 -13.26 7.23
C PHE A 165 4.99 -13.68 8.68
N SER A 166 4.06 -14.61 8.91
CA SER A 166 3.76 -15.11 10.25
C SER A 166 4.95 -15.79 10.92
N SER A 167 5.76 -16.53 10.15
CA SER A 167 6.93 -17.25 10.69
C SER A 167 8.04 -16.34 11.20
N VAL A 168 8.11 -15.10 10.74
CA VAL A 168 9.02 -14.06 11.29
C VAL A 168 8.34 -13.16 12.32
N GLY A 169 7.19 -13.54 12.84
CA GLY A 169 6.45 -12.75 13.82
C GLY A 169 5.91 -11.43 13.25
N LEU A 170 5.53 -11.41 11.98
CA LEU A 170 4.91 -10.28 11.28
C LEU A 170 3.66 -10.71 10.50
N PRO A 171 2.67 -11.37 11.11
CA PRO A 171 1.46 -11.76 10.40
C PRO A 171 0.87 -10.59 9.63
N LEU A 172 0.37 -10.88 8.42
CA LEU A 172 -0.30 -9.90 7.57
C LEU A 172 -1.70 -9.61 8.10
N TYR A 173 -2.02 -8.34 8.19
CA TYR A 173 -3.32 -7.84 8.60
C TYR A 173 -3.91 -6.94 7.52
N GLN A 174 -5.15 -7.20 7.12
CA GLN A 174 -5.82 -6.48 6.04
C GLN A 174 -7.17 -5.93 6.52
N PRO A 175 -7.17 -4.82 7.25
CA PRO A 175 -8.35 -4.31 7.96
C PRO A 175 -9.47 -3.89 7.01
N VAL A 176 -9.16 -3.58 5.75
CA VAL A 176 -10.13 -3.12 4.73
C VAL A 176 -10.36 -4.14 3.61
N ALA A 177 -9.93 -5.40 3.78
CA ALA A 177 -10.08 -6.42 2.74
C ALA A 177 -11.54 -6.68 2.30
N GLY A 178 -12.48 -6.54 3.22
CA GLY A 178 -13.93 -6.64 2.94
C GLY A 178 -14.61 -5.31 2.59
N CYS A 179 -13.86 -4.21 2.58
CA CYS A 179 -14.38 -2.88 2.30
C CYS A 179 -14.11 -2.49 0.84
N SER A 180 -15.17 -2.11 0.10
CA SER A 180 -14.99 -1.50 -1.22
C SER A 180 -14.38 -0.11 -1.10
N GLU A 181 -13.87 0.44 -2.22
CA GLU A 181 -13.37 1.83 -2.22
C GLU A 181 -14.42 2.84 -1.76
N ILE A 182 -15.71 2.61 -2.04
CA ILE A 182 -16.81 3.46 -1.56
C ILE A 182 -16.88 3.43 -0.02
N VAL A 183 -16.83 2.23 0.57
CA VAL A 183 -16.83 2.06 2.03
C VAL A 183 -15.59 2.71 2.65
N ASN A 184 -14.42 2.53 2.03
CA ASN A 184 -13.18 3.16 2.49
C ASN A 184 -13.25 4.69 2.45
N MET A 185 -13.89 5.27 1.43
CA MET A 185 -14.14 6.71 1.36
C MET A 185 -15.07 7.18 2.48
N GLU A 186 -16.11 6.41 2.79
CA GLU A 186 -17.03 6.75 3.86
C GLU A 186 -16.37 6.66 5.25
N ILE A 187 -15.54 5.62 5.50
CA ILE A 187 -14.72 5.52 6.71
C ILE A 187 -13.80 6.74 6.82
N THR A 188 -13.12 7.10 5.72
CA THR A 188 -12.20 8.25 5.66
C THR A 188 -12.94 9.56 5.93
N ARG A 189 -14.14 9.74 5.37
CA ARG A 189 -15.00 10.91 5.57
C ARG A 189 -15.45 11.03 7.02
N LYS A 190 -15.95 9.95 7.61
CA LYS A 190 -16.39 9.94 9.02
C LYS A 190 -15.27 10.29 10.00
N ASN A 191 -14.02 10.00 9.63
CA ASN A 191 -12.84 10.36 10.41
C ASN A 191 -12.26 11.75 10.06
N GLY A 192 -12.91 12.52 9.21
CA GLY A 192 -12.50 13.88 8.85
C GLY A 192 -11.29 13.98 7.92
N TRP A 193 -10.94 12.90 7.19
CA TRP A 193 -9.77 12.84 6.30
C TRP A 193 -10.11 12.92 4.81
N GLU A 194 -11.37 13.12 4.44
CA GLU A 194 -11.87 13.12 3.06
C GLU A 194 -11.09 14.06 2.13
N GLY A 195 -10.79 15.27 2.57
CA GLY A 195 -10.04 16.27 1.80
C GLY A 195 -8.53 16.03 1.76
N TRP A 196 -8.01 15.14 2.60
CA TRP A 196 -6.58 14.92 2.83
C TRP A 196 -6.05 13.62 2.24
N ALA A 197 -6.85 12.55 2.27
CA ALA A 197 -6.46 11.23 1.80
C ALA A 197 -6.32 11.16 0.27
N GLN A 198 -5.23 11.74 -0.25
CA GLN A 198 -4.93 11.89 -1.68
C GLN A 198 -3.73 11.04 -2.09
N SER A 199 -3.94 10.04 -2.95
CA SER A 199 -2.89 9.14 -3.43
C SER A 199 -2.35 9.48 -4.83
N CYS A 200 -2.70 10.63 -5.39
CA CYS A 200 -2.19 11.05 -6.69
C CYS A 200 -0.76 11.57 -6.55
N LEU A 201 0.20 10.87 -7.17
CA LEU A 201 1.61 11.27 -7.24
C LEU A 201 1.98 11.87 -8.62
N ARG A 202 0.99 12.15 -9.49
CA ARG A 202 1.20 12.64 -10.88
C ARG A 202 0.90 14.13 -11.01
N SER A 203 0.85 14.86 -9.91
CA SER A 203 0.61 16.30 -9.97
C SER A 203 1.80 17.02 -10.63
N SER A 204 1.51 18.00 -11.48
CA SER A 204 2.50 18.93 -11.99
C SER A 204 2.65 20.19 -11.13
N LYS A 205 1.74 20.38 -10.17
CA LYS A 205 1.75 21.50 -9.22
C LYS A 205 1.65 20.93 -7.82
N GLY A 206 2.67 21.17 -7.01
CA GLY A 206 2.71 20.68 -5.62
C GLY A 206 1.42 20.97 -4.86
N GLY A 207 0.86 19.95 -4.25
CA GLY A 207 -0.36 20.06 -3.46
C GLY A 207 -1.68 19.96 -4.24
N VAL A 208 -1.67 19.87 -5.58
CA VAL A 208 -2.89 19.74 -6.40
C VAL A 208 -2.92 18.35 -7.03
N VAL A 209 -4.03 17.62 -6.91
CA VAL A 209 -4.21 16.34 -7.61
C VAL A 209 -4.30 16.57 -9.12
N CYS A 210 -3.82 15.64 -9.94
CA CYS A 210 -3.77 15.82 -11.38
C CYS A 210 -5.14 15.91 -12.06
N GLY A 211 -6.20 15.36 -11.44
CA GLY A 211 -7.57 15.38 -11.97
C GLY A 211 -7.81 14.50 -13.21
N GLN A 212 -6.76 13.93 -13.81
CA GLN A 212 -6.81 13.27 -15.12
C GLN A 212 -6.49 11.77 -15.07
N CYS A 213 -5.93 11.26 -13.97
CA CYS A 213 -5.63 9.85 -13.87
C CYS A 213 -6.82 9.05 -13.33
N TRP A 214 -6.79 7.74 -13.56
CA TRP A 214 -7.84 6.82 -13.10
C TRP A 214 -8.16 6.96 -11.60
N LYS A 215 -7.15 7.13 -10.74
CA LYS A 215 -7.37 7.33 -9.31
C LYS A 215 -8.12 8.63 -8.98
N CYS A 216 -7.81 9.72 -9.69
CA CYS A 216 -8.52 10.98 -9.52
C CYS A 216 -9.96 10.88 -10.04
N PHE A 217 -10.16 10.24 -11.21
CA PHE A 217 -11.48 10.01 -11.77
C PHE A 217 -12.40 9.28 -10.78
N ARG A 218 -11.99 8.12 -10.28
CA ARG A 218 -12.80 7.36 -9.34
C ARG A 218 -13.16 8.16 -8.09
N LYS A 219 -12.19 8.81 -7.48
CA LYS A 219 -12.44 9.62 -6.27
C LYS A 219 -13.35 10.80 -6.53
N ASN A 220 -13.09 11.55 -7.59
CA ASN A 220 -13.90 12.72 -7.92
C ASN A 220 -15.32 12.34 -8.30
N SER A 221 -15.53 11.24 -9.04
CA SER A 221 -16.86 10.72 -9.37
C SER A 221 -17.67 10.38 -8.11
N MET A 222 -17.02 9.75 -7.12
CA MET A 222 -17.70 9.38 -5.87
C MET A 222 -17.97 10.58 -4.96
N LEU A 223 -17.13 11.61 -5.02
CA LEU A 223 -17.26 12.84 -4.22
C LEU A 223 -18.02 13.93 -4.94
N GLU A 224 -18.62 13.63 -6.10
CA GLU A 224 -19.34 14.62 -6.95
C GLU A 224 -18.49 15.84 -7.30
N LYS A 225 -17.15 15.65 -7.37
CA LYS A 225 -16.18 16.70 -7.73
C LYS A 225 -15.91 16.70 -9.21
N PRO A 226 -15.61 17.87 -9.81
CA PRO A 226 -15.24 17.96 -11.22
C PRO A 226 -14.04 17.06 -11.55
N PHE A 227 -14.10 16.41 -12.71
CA PHE A 227 -13.00 15.63 -13.27
C PHE A 227 -12.94 15.78 -14.79
N THR A 228 -11.77 15.52 -15.35
CA THR A 228 -11.56 15.54 -16.81
C THR A 228 -11.50 14.12 -17.35
N LEU A 229 -12.31 13.80 -18.35
CA LEU A 229 -12.22 12.54 -19.08
C LEU A 229 -10.99 12.59 -19.99
N SER A 230 -9.89 12.04 -19.52
CA SER A 230 -8.66 11.88 -20.30
C SER A 230 -8.73 10.62 -21.17
N ASN A 231 -7.85 10.54 -22.18
CA ASN A 231 -7.70 9.33 -22.99
C ASN A 231 -7.33 8.10 -22.15
N GLU A 232 -6.59 8.27 -21.04
CA GLU A 232 -6.30 7.19 -20.08
C GLU A 232 -7.60 6.64 -19.48
N ILE A 233 -8.50 7.52 -19.03
CA ILE A 233 -9.78 7.13 -18.42
C ILE A 233 -10.69 6.46 -19.45
N ILE A 234 -10.84 7.07 -20.64
CA ILE A 234 -11.66 6.51 -21.73
C ILE A 234 -11.15 5.12 -22.13
N THR A 235 -9.85 4.97 -22.33
CA THR A 235 -9.23 3.67 -22.64
C THR A 235 -9.46 2.64 -21.53
N PHE A 236 -9.43 3.07 -20.29
CA PHE A 236 -9.65 2.19 -19.16
C PHE A 236 -11.11 1.74 -19.09
N LEU A 237 -12.06 2.66 -19.22
CA LEU A 237 -13.50 2.37 -19.22
C LEU A 237 -13.91 1.46 -20.39
N SER A 238 -13.27 1.62 -21.57
CA SER A 238 -13.57 0.78 -22.73
C SER A 238 -13.08 -0.68 -22.61
N LYS A 239 -12.16 -0.96 -21.70
CA LYS A 239 -11.54 -2.28 -21.52
C LYS A 239 -12.15 -3.10 -20.37
N LYS A 240 -12.89 -2.48 -19.49
CA LYS A 240 -13.52 -3.17 -18.36
C LYS A 240 -15.02 -3.24 -18.57
N PRO A 241 -15.62 -4.44 -18.47
CA PRO A 241 -17.06 -4.53 -18.32
C PRO A 241 -17.44 -3.76 -17.04
N ILE A 242 -18.41 -2.92 -17.14
CA ILE A 242 -19.04 -2.23 -16.02
C ILE A 242 -19.94 -3.21 -15.28
#